data_6e8566a6f1dcc59c199fe8d1a8609ff8
#
_entry.id   6e8566a6f1dcc59c199fe8d1a8609ff8
#
_cell.length_a   1.000
_cell.length_b   1.000
_cell.length_c   1.000
_cell.angle_alpha   90.00
_cell.angle_beta   90.00
_cell.angle_gamma   90.00
#
_symmetry.space_group_name_H-M   'P 1'
#
loop_
_entity.id
_entity.type
_entity.pdbx_description
1 polymer ?
#
loop_
_entity_poly.entity_id
_entity_poly.type
_entity_poly.pdbx_seq_one_letter_code
_entity_poly.pdbx_strand_id
1 'polypeptide(L)'
;MERPYEQIRRMVKLFEYNRLKLRFRNEDERARFIDGWAEHFCETDDAEWNIAVTIMTARRREPNFYNMEKALREAQGIRLSLIHI
;
A
#
# COMPACT_ATOMS: atom_id res chain seq x y z
N MET A 1 8.86 15.07 -1.35
CA MET A 1 7.82 15.15 -0.31
C MET A 1 7.83 13.92 0.55
N GLU A 2 7.65 14.10 1.84
CA GLU A 2 7.79 13.02 2.82
C GLU A 2 6.54 12.21 3.07
N ARG A 3 5.43 12.62 2.47
CA ARG A 3 4.16 11.96 2.62
C ARG A 3 4.21 10.44 2.47
N PRO A 4 4.93 9.88 1.49
CA PRO A 4 4.93 8.43 1.29
C PRO A 4 5.44 7.64 2.48
N TYR A 5 6.44 8.13 3.20
CA TYR A 5 7.03 7.40 4.32
C TYR A 5 6.02 7.07 5.40
N GLU A 6 5.27 8.07 5.83
CA GLU A 6 4.28 7.88 6.88
C GLU A 6 3.17 6.95 6.42
N GLN A 7 2.71 7.12 5.18
CA GLN A 7 1.68 6.26 4.60
C GLN A 7 2.17 4.81 4.49
N ILE A 8 3.41 4.61 4.07
CA ILE A 8 3.99 3.27 3.97
C ILE A 8 4.10 2.62 5.34
N ARG A 9 4.54 3.36 6.35
CA ARG A 9 4.62 2.84 7.72
C ARG A 9 3.27 2.41 8.26
N ARG A 10 2.24 3.20 8.01
CA ARG A 10 0.87 2.86 8.41
C ARG A 10 0.39 1.61 7.70
N MET A 11 0.67 1.50 6.41
CA MET A 11 0.34 0.33 5.61
C MET A 11 1.03 -0.92 6.17
N VAL A 12 2.33 -0.84 6.46
CA VAL A 12 3.09 -1.96 7.00
C VAL A 12 2.49 -2.42 8.32
N LYS A 13 2.18 -1.49 9.22
CA LYS A 13 1.54 -1.82 10.50
C LYS A 13 0.19 -2.49 10.31
N LEU A 14 -0.60 -1.98 9.38
CA LEU A 14 -1.92 -2.55 9.09
C LEU A 14 -1.79 -3.97 8.54
N PHE A 15 -0.84 -4.20 7.64
CA PHE A 15 -0.59 -5.53 7.09
C PHE A 15 -0.11 -6.50 8.16
N GLU A 16 0.79 -6.07 9.02
CA GLU A 16 1.26 -6.88 10.15
C GLU A 16 0.12 -7.22 11.11
N TYR A 17 -0.71 -6.22 11.43
CA TYR A 17 -1.86 -6.40 12.30
C TYR A 17 -2.85 -7.43 11.73
N ASN A 18 -3.07 -7.38 10.43
CA ASN A 18 -4.00 -8.28 9.74
C ASN A 18 -3.34 -9.61 9.32
N ARG A 19 -2.10 -9.83 9.73
CA ARG A 19 -1.36 -11.07 9.48
C ARG A 19 -1.21 -11.41 8.00
N LEU A 20 -1.04 -10.40 7.16
CA LEU A 20 -0.68 -10.62 5.77
C LEU A 20 0.75 -11.18 5.71
N LYS A 21 1.10 -11.81 4.58
CA LYS A 21 2.43 -12.40 4.40
C LYS A 21 3.50 -11.31 4.26
N LEU A 22 3.87 -10.71 5.37
CA LEU A 22 4.86 -9.66 5.45
C LEU A 22 5.73 -9.91 6.67
N ARG A 23 6.95 -10.37 6.44
CA ARG A 23 7.88 -10.70 7.52
C ARG A 23 9.25 -10.11 7.24
N PHE A 24 9.84 -9.56 8.26
CA PHE A 24 11.20 -9.01 8.20
C PHE A 24 12.09 -9.73 9.20
N ARG A 25 13.31 -10.03 8.80
CA ARG A 25 14.30 -10.69 9.65
C ARG A 25 14.82 -9.75 10.73
N ASN A 26 14.89 -8.45 10.43
CA ASN A 26 15.40 -7.43 11.31
C ASN A 26 14.89 -6.05 10.90
N GLU A 27 15.26 -5.04 11.68
CA GLU A 27 14.83 -3.67 11.41
C GLU A 27 15.39 -3.10 10.11
N ASP A 28 16.60 -3.52 9.72
CA ASP A 28 17.20 -3.06 8.46
C ASP A 28 16.40 -3.52 7.24
N GLU A 29 15.95 -4.76 7.25
CA GLU A 29 15.13 -5.31 6.18
C GLU A 29 13.78 -4.58 6.10
N ARG A 30 13.20 -4.30 7.27
CA ARG A 30 11.95 -3.53 7.35
C ARG A 30 12.13 -2.12 6.80
N ALA A 31 13.22 -1.46 7.16
CA ALA A 31 13.53 -0.11 6.69
C ALA A 31 13.73 -0.09 5.16
N ARG A 32 14.41 -1.07 4.61
CA ARG A 32 14.61 -1.18 3.15
C ARG A 32 13.29 -1.38 2.41
N PHE A 33 12.41 -2.18 2.98
CA PHE A 33 11.07 -2.37 2.40
C PHE A 33 10.31 -1.04 2.35
N ILE A 34 10.32 -0.32 3.47
CA ILE A 34 9.65 0.99 3.56
C ILE A 34 10.23 1.97 2.55
N ASP A 35 11.56 2.05 2.49
CA ASP A 35 12.26 2.94 1.55
C ASP A 35 11.93 2.61 0.09
N GLY A 36 11.97 1.34 -0.27
CA GLY A 36 11.68 0.90 -1.62
C GLY A 36 10.23 1.20 -2.04
N TRP A 37 9.29 0.96 -1.14
CA TRP A 37 7.88 1.26 -1.41
C TRP A 37 7.60 2.75 -1.45
N ALA A 38 8.24 3.53 -0.58
CA ALA A 38 8.09 4.98 -0.59
C ALA A 38 8.59 5.58 -1.91
N GLU A 39 9.70 5.10 -2.40
CA GLU A 39 10.26 5.53 -3.68
C GLU A 39 9.38 5.12 -4.87
N HIS A 40 8.97 3.86 -4.89
CA HIS A 40 8.18 3.31 -6.01
C HIS A 40 6.80 3.96 -6.12
N PHE A 41 6.18 4.28 -5.01
CA PHE A 41 4.81 4.82 -4.97
C PHE A 41 4.76 6.30 -4.57
N CYS A 42 5.83 7.05 -4.78
CA CYS A 42 5.94 8.43 -4.31
C CYS A 42 4.90 9.38 -4.94
N GLU A 43 4.41 9.10 -6.13
CA GLU A 43 3.47 9.94 -6.84
C GLU A 43 2.01 9.48 -6.72
N THR A 44 1.76 8.49 -5.87
CA THR A 44 0.43 7.93 -5.72
C THR A 44 -0.51 8.89 -4.99
N ASP A 45 -1.71 9.06 -5.50
CA ASP A 45 -2.75 9.87 -4.86
C ASP A 45 -3.18 9.26 -3.52
N ASP A 46 -3.40 10.09 -2.52
CA ASP A 46 -3.74 9.64 -1.17
C ASP A 46 -5.04 8.84 -1.09
N ALA A 47 -6.06 9.30 -1.79
CA ALA A 47 -7.37 8.62 -1.78
C ALA A 47 -7.25 7.24 -2.42
N GLU A 48 -6.55 7.17 -3.56
CA GLU A 48 -6.33 5.90 -4.25
C GLU A 48 -5.47 4.96 -3.42
N TRP A 49 -4.43 5.50 -2.75
CA TRP A 49 -3.57 4.72 -1.86
C TRP A 49 -4.39 4.06 -0.74
N ASN A 50 -5.23 4.84 -0.06
CA ASN A 50 -6.04 4.32 1.04
C ASN A 50 -7.01 3.24 0.58
N ILE A 51 -7.64 3.42 -0.59
CA ILE A 51 -8.53 2.41 -1.16
C ILE A 51 -7.74 1.15 -1.50
N ALA A 52 -6.57 1.30 -2.12
CA ALA A 52 -5.73 0.16 -2.50
C ALA A 52 -5.26 -0.64 -1.27
N VAL A 53 -4.85 0.04 -0.21
CA VAL A 53 -4.46 -0.62 1.05
C VAL A 53 -5.63 -1.40 1.62
N THR A 54 -6.83 -0.84 1.57
CA THR A 54 -8.05 -1.52 2.02
C THR A 54 -8.31 -2.77 1.19
N ILE A 55 -8.18 -2.69 -0.14
CA ILE A 55 -8.35 -3.83 -1.03
C ILE A 55 -7.33 -4.94 -0.70
N MET A 56 -6.06 -4.57 -0.54
CA MET A 56 -5.01 -5.52 -0.17
C MET A 56 -5.33 -6.25 1.11
N THR A 57 -5.77 -5.51 2.12
CA THR A 57 -6.12 -6.05 3.44
C THR A 57 -7.35 -6.95 3.35
N ALA A 58 -8.41 -6.48 2.70
CA ALA A 58 -9.67 -7.21 2.60
C ALA A 58 -9.53 -8.51 1.83
N ARG A 59 -8.75 -8.50 0.77
CA ARG A 59 -8.51 -9.70 -0.07
C ARG A 59 -7.30 -10.51 0.38
N ARG A 60 -6.61 -10.07 1.43
CA ARG A 60 -5.45 -10.73 2.00
C ARG A 60 -4.37 -11.05 0.96
N ARG A 61 -4.11 -10.10 0.08
CA ARG A 61 -3.10 -10.23 -0.96
C ARG A 61 -1.70 -10.10 -0.38
N GLU A 62 -0.74 -10.84 -0.91
CA GLU A 62 0.65 -10.71 -0.50
C GLU A 62 1.18 -9.32 -0.85
N PRO A 63 1.82 -8.62 0.10
CA PRO A 63 2.36 -7.27 -0.15
C PRO A 63 3.58 -7.32 -1.07
N ASN A 64 3.36 -7.06 -2.34
CA ASN A 64 4.42 -6.89 -3.33
C ASN A 64 4.01 -5.80 -4.32
N PHE A 65 4.94 -5.34 -5.13
CA PHE A 65 4.68 -4.25 -6.08
C PHE A 65 3.57 -4.58 -7.06
N TYR A 66 3.60 -5.80 -7.59
CA TYR A 66 2.60 -6.23 -8.56
C TYR A 66 1.18 -6.15 -7.99
N ASN A 67 0.98 -6.73 -6.81
CA ASN A 67 -0.34 -6.74 -6.18
C ASN A 67 -0.80 -5.35 -5.77
N MET A 68 0.14 -4.52 -5.30
CA MET A 68 -0.20 -3.14 -4.93
C MET A 68 -0.54 -2.30 -6.15
N GLU A 69 0.20 -2.45 -7.24
CA GLU A 69 -0.12 -1.75 -8.50
C GLU A 69 -1.48 -2.17 -9.03
N LYS A 70 -1.80 -3.45 -8.95
CA LYS A 70 -3.11 -3.96 -9.33
C LYS A 70 -4.21 -3.37 -8.46
N ALA A 71 -3.99 -3.31 -7.15
CA ALA A 71 -4.94 -2.71 -6.21
C ALA A 71 -5.13 -1.22 -6.49
N LEU A 72 -4.07 -0.51 -6.85
CA LEU A 72 -4.15 0.91 -7.22
C LEU A 72 -4.97 1.12 -8.49
N ARG A 73 -4.84 0.25 -9.47
CA ARG A 73 -5.68 0.30 -10.68
C ARG A 73 -7.16 0.07 -10.36
N GLU A 74 -7.43 -0.88 -9.47
CA GLU A 74 -8.79 -1.13 -8.99
C GLU A 74 -9.33 0.07 -8.22
N ALA A 75 -8.48 0.70 -7.40
CA ALA A 75 -8.83 1.90 -6.64
C ALA A 75 -9.17 3.07 -7.57
N GLN A 76 -8.43 3.25 -8.65
CA GLN A 76 -8.74 4.26 -9.66
C GLN A 76 -10.12 4.03 -10.27
N GLY A 77 -10.44 2.80 -10.62
CA GLY A 77 -11.75 2.45 -11.16
C GLY A 77 -12.88 2.76 -10.20
N ILE A 78 -12.70 2.43 -8.93
CA ILE A 78 -13.67 2.71 -7.87
C ILE A 78 -13.87 4.21 -7.71
N ARG A 79 -12.78 4.98 -7.65
CA ARG A 79 -12.82 6.42 -7.49
C ARG A 79 -13.53 7.11 -8.65
N LEU A 80 -13.23 6.70 -9.87
CA LEU A 80 -13.88 7.24 -11.07
C LEU A 80 -15.37 6.92 -11.09
N SER A 81 -15.75 5.73 -10.67
CA SER A 81 -17.15 5.32 -10.54
C SER A 81 -17.91 6.22 -9.57
N LEU A 82 -17.29 6.57 -8.44
CA LEU A 82 -17.92 7.43 -7.45
C LEU A 82 -18.11 8.87 -7.96
N ILE A 83 -17.22 9.34 -8.82
CA ILE A 83 -17.32 10.68 -9.40
C ILE A 83 -18.48 10.79 -10.38
N HIS A 84 -18.84 9.68 -11.04
CA HIS A 84 -19.89 9.65 -12.04
C HIS A 84 -21.29 9.36 -11.48
N ILE A 85 -21.39 9.19 -10.19
CA ILE A 85 -22.67 9.05 -9.51
C ILE A 85 -23.19 10.42 -9.10
#